data_5b53f02183cee90326392308b4add634
#
_entry.id   5b53f02183cee90326392308b4add634
#
_cell.length_a   1.000
_cell.length_b   1.000
_cell.length_c   1.000
_cell.angle_alpha   90.00
_cell.angle_beta   90.00
_cell.angle_gamma   90.00
#
_symmetry.space_group_name_H-M   'P 1'
#
loop_
_entity.id
_entity.type
_entity.pdbx_description
1 polymer ?
#
loop_
_entity_poly.entity_id
_entity_poly.type
_entity_poly.pdbx_seq_one_letter_code
_entity_poly.pdbx_strand_id
1 'polypeptide(L)'
;MINFNLYQYERDIEVVVQDGDNNATMTQYLGNMPMYDTTHKLHKGIDNTLRFKFRDTDRKSIDLTDKTVIWKMYDRSSRENVLFKYLTLTNATKGMGTLSIPTSDTILLPEGFYQFAMYTVKDGVEQIIYTDTNDNAHGVLEVLDDVYPEFSDSQSTSTFYDDGTRMISTVFDGAGDTIKSKSIHTFAVYYTGFTGVLKIEGDLSEQASSSDDDWFDLTPRLMYDPNITINNETGVQGYVIQANVNWLRVTYPNTATGTIDKILLRN
;
A
#
# COMPACT_ATOMS: atom_id res chain seq x y z
N MET A 1 8.47 -24.84 29.03
CA MET A 1 8.55 -23.90 27.90
C MET A 1 7.45 -24.28 26.96
N ILE A 2 6.37 -23.51 26.91
CA ILE A 2 5.22 -23.80 26.03
C ILE A 2 5.61 -23.25 24.67
N ASN A 3 5.80 -24.11 23.66
CA ASN A 3 5.98 -23.70 22.27
C ASN A 3 4.60 -23.30 21.74
N PHE A 4 4.37 -22.00 21.63
CA PHE A 4 3.27 -21.50 20.82
C PHE A 4 3.69 -21.62 19.36
N ASN A 5 3.04 -22.49 18.60
CA ASN A 5 3.11 -22.43 17.15
C ASN A 5 2.29 -21.21 16.72
N LEU A 6 2.97 -20.11 16.44
CA LEU A 6 2.38 -18.97 15.73
C LEU A 6 2.06 -19.44 14.32
N TYR A 7 0.78 -19.62 14.03
CA TYR A 7 0.31 -19.84 12.68
C TYR A 7 0.21 -18.48 11.99
N GLN A 8 1.15 -18.20 11.11
CA GLN A 8 0.98 -17.11 10.17
C GLN A 8 -0.18 -17.47 9.25
N TYR A 9 -1.21 -16.61 9.19
CA TYR A 9 -2.35 -16.84 8.31
C TYR A 9 -1.93 -16.58 6.87
N GLU A 10 -1.57 -17.64 6.17
CA GLU A 10 -1.24 -17.61 4.75
C GLU A 10 -2.28 -18.43 3.99
N ARG A 11 -2.82 -17.87 2.94
CA ARG A 11 -3.78 -18.56 2.10
C ARG A 11 -3.40 -18.48 0.63
N ASP A 12 -3.43 -19.62 -0.04
CA ASP A 12 -3.27 -19.73 -1.49
C ASP A 12 -4.61 -19.43 -2.17
N ILE A 13 -4.59 -18.47 -3.10
CA ILE A 13 -5.73 -18.07 -3.92
C ILE A 13 -5.42 -18.41 -5.37
N GLU A 14 -6.25 -19.24 -6.00
CA GLU A 14 -6.13 -19.54 -7.43
C GLU A 14 -7.00 -18.54 -8.20
N VAL A 15 -6.38 -17.80 -9.13
CA VAL A 15 -7.04 -16.83 -10.00
C VAL A 15 -7.05 -17.41 -11.41
N VAL A 16 -8.23 -17.62 -11.97
CA VAL A 16 -8.38 -18.01 -13.37
C VAL A 16 -8.56 -16.76 -14.22
N VAL A 17 -7.61 -16.53 -15.10
CA VAL A 17 -7.62 -15.36 -16.01
C VAL A 17 -8.33 -15.76 -17.30
N GLN A 18 -9.36 -15.01 -17.65
CA GLN A 18 -9.98 -15.10 -18.96
C GLN A 18 -9.21 -14.24 -19.94
N ASP A 19 -8.49 -14.84 -20.86
CA ASP A 19 -7.80 -14.10 -21.93
C ASP A 19 -8.84 -13.70 -22.99
N GLY A 20 -8.98 -12.39 -23.21
CA GLY A 20 -9.94 -11.83 -24.17
C GLY A 20 -9.56 -12.03 -25.64
N ASP A 21 -8.39 -12.60 -25.93
CA ASP A 21 -7.91 -12.85 -27.27
C ASP A 21 -8.39 -14.20 -27.82
N ASN A 22 -9.47 -14.13 -28.58
CA ASN A 22 -9.78 -15.03 -29.67
C ASN A 22 -10.07 -16.50 -29.37
N ASN A 23 -11.25 -16.81 -28.86
CA ASN A 23 -12.01 -17.87 -29.52
C ASN A 23 -13.47 -17.91 -29.06
N ALA A 24 -14.36 -17.53 -29.92
CA ALA A 24 -15.82 -17.58 -29.73
C ALA A 24 -16.36 -19.00 -29.39
N THR A 25 -15.50 -20.00 -29.39
CA THR A 25 -15.83 -21.39 -29.07
C THR A 25 -15.66 -21.73 -27.57
N MET A 26 -14.95 -20.91 -26.79
CA MET A 26 -14.72 -21.19 -25.37
C MET A 26 -15.79 -20.62 -24.43
N THR A 27 -16.54 -19.62 -24.86
CA THR A 27 -17.62 -19.01 -24.07
C THR A 27 -18.75 -19.99 -23.68
N GLN A 28 -18.85 -21.13 -24.33
CA GLN A 28 -19.89 -22.14 -24.02
C GLN A 28 -19.49 -23.07 -22.86
N TYR A 29 -18.22 -23.21 -22.53
CA TYR A 29 -17.75 -24.12 -21.47
C TYR A 29 -17.55 -23.49 -20.11
N LEU A 30 -17.51 -22.17 -20.02
CA LEU A 30 -17.23 -21.42 -18.78
C LEU A 30 -18.47 -21.10 -17.94
N GLY A 31 -19.64 -21.56 -18.35
CA GLY A 31 -20.92 -21.19 -17.78
C GLY A 31 -21.15 -21.54 -16.29
N ASN A 32 -20.30 -22.34 -15.66
CA ASN A 32 -20.53 -22.79 -14.28
C ASN A 32 -19.25 -23.21 -13.51
N MET A 33 -18.08 -22.63 -13.79
CA MET A 33 -16.95 -22.82 -12.89
C MET A 33 -16.98 -21.76 -11.80
N PRO A 34 -17.21 -22.11 -10.54
CA PRO A 34 -17.02 -21.18 -9.45
C PRO A 34 -15.54 -20.82 -9.41
N MET A 35 -15.22 -19.56 -9.68
CA MET A 35 -13.84 -19.06 -9.63
C MET A 35 -13.31 -18.97 -8.21
N TYR A 36 -14.20 -19.00 -7.22
CA TYR A 36 -13.88 -19.07 -5.80
C TYR A 36 -14.82 -19.96 -5.05
N ASP A 37 -14.23 -20.94 -4.38
CA ASP A 37 -14.97 -21.87 -3.54
C ASP A 37 -15.09 -21.40 -2.08
N THR A 38 -14.45 -20.27 -1.71
CA THR A 38 -14.40 -19.82 -0.32
C THR A 38 -14.24 -18.32 -0.19
N THR A 39 -14.99 -17.72 0.72
CA THR A 39 -14.78 -16.35 1.19
C THR A 39 -13.37 -16.23 1.78
N HIS A 40 -12.60 -15.29 1.28
CA HIS A 40 -11.30 -14.98 1.83
C HIS A 40 -11.47 -14.12 3.08
N LYS A 41 -10.61 -14.34 4.07
CA LYS A 41 -10.69 -13.63 5.36
C LYS A 41 -9.45 -12.78 5.55
N LEU A 42 -9.63 -11.58 6.03
CA LEU A 42 -8.60 -10.73 6.60
C LEU A 42 -8.87 -10.58 8.08
N HIS A 43 -7.85 -10.76 8.87
CA HIS A 43 -7.91 -10.55 10.31
C HIS A 43 -7.40 -9.15 10.63
N LYS A 44 -8.21 -8.39 11.31
CA LYS A 44 -7.89 -7.04 11.76
C LYS A 44 -6.89 -7.11 12.91
N GLY A 45 -5.97 -6.15 12.99
CA GLY A 45 -5.00 -6.10 14.08
C GLY A 45 -3.75 -6.96 13.92
N ILE A 46 -3.64 -7.73 12.82
CA ILE A 46 -2.44 -8.50 12.46
C ILE A 46 -2.08 -8.29 11.00
N ASP A 47 -0.85 -8.59 10.65
CA ASP A 47 -0.41 -8.61 9.26
C ASP A 47 -1.01 -9.81 8.52
N ASN A 48 -1.64 -9.54 7.39
CA ASN A 48 -2.22 -10.57 6.55
C ASN A 48 -1.38 -10.77 5.29
N THR A 49 -1.19 -12.02 4.89
CA THR A 49 -0.48 -12.36 3.65
C THR A 49 -1.36 -13.25 2.78
N LEU A 50 -1.70 -12.75 1.59
CA LEU A 50 -2.44 -13.51 0.59
C LEU A 50 -1.49 -13.93 -0.53
N ARG A 51 -1.51 -15.19 -0.92
CA ARG A 51 -0.73 -15.73 -2.03
C ARG A 51 -1.64 -16.00 -3.20
N PHE A 52 -1.25 -15.53 -4.38
CA PHE A 52 -2.00 -15.67 -5.61
C PHE A 52 -1.27 -16.56 -6.61
N LYS A 53 -2.02 -17.45 -7.24
CA LYS A 53 -1.58 -18.27 -8.37
C LYS A 53 -2.48 -17.99 -9.57
N PHE A 54 -1.90 -17.38 -10.60
CA PHE A 54 -2.62 -17.02 -11.82
C PHE A 54 -2.53 -18.13 -12.83
N ARG A 55 -3.69 -18.58 -13.31
CA ARG A 55 -3.81 -19.68 -14.26
C ARG A 55 -4.75 -19.29 -15.39
N ASP A 56 -4.51 -19.86 -16.55
CA ASP A 56 -5.46 -19.80 -17.66
C ASP A 56 -6.66 -20.75 -17.44
N THR A 57 -7.59 -20.76 -18.39
CA THR A 57 -8.77 -21.63 -18.38
C THR A 57 -8.42 -23.12 -18.42
N ASP A 58 -7.24 -23.48 -18.95
CA ASP A 58 -6.70 -24.84 -18.96
C ASP A 58 -5.91 -25.19 -17.68
N ARG A 59 -5.95 -24.31 -16.67
CA ARG A 59 -5.20 -24.40 -15.41
C ARG A 59 -3.67 -24.39 -15.57
N LYS A 60 -3.15 -23.87 -16.69
CA LYS A 60 -1.73 -23.63 -16.89
C LYS A 60 -1.35 -22.31 -16.25
N SER A 61 -0.10 -22.21 -15.81
CA SER A 61 0.43 -20.95 -15.24
C SER A 61 0.50 -19.86 -16.30
N ILE A 62 0.08 -18.66 -15.94
CA ILE A 62 0.17 -17.47 -16.79
C ILE A 62 1.50 -16.77 -16.52
N ASP A 63 2.17 -16.35 -17.57
CA ASP A 63 3.38 -15.51 -17.47
C ASP A 63 2.98 -14.06 -17.22
N LEU A 64 3.42 -13.54 -16.08
CA LEU A 64 3.23 -12.15 -15.63
C LEU A 64 4.52 -11.33 -15.75
N THR A 65 5.51 -11.82 -16.49
CA THR A 65 6.74 -11.05 -16.74
C THR A 65 6.39 -9.71 -17.40
N ASP A 66 7.02 -8.64 -16.95
CA ASP A 66 6.78 -7.26 -17.40
C ASP A 66 5.34 -6.73 -17.18
N LYS A 67 4.58 -7.38 -16.30
CA LYS A 67 3.25 -6.92 -15.91
C LYS A 67 3.25 -6.48 -14.44
N THR A 68 2.60 -5.38 -14.16
CA THR A 68 2.28 -4.96 -12.80
C THR A 68 0.87 -5.45 -12.47
N VAL A 69 0.73 -6.13 -11.33
CA VAL A 69 -0.58 -6.60 -10.86
C VAL A 69 -1.04 -5.74 -9.70
N ILE A 70 -2.23 -5.18 -9.85
CA ILE A 70 -2.89 -4.32 -8.88
C ILE A 70 -4.06 -5.06 -8.26
N TRP A 71 -4.20 -4.94 -6.96
CA TRP A 71 -5.33 -5.43 -6.20
C TRP A 71 -6.06 -4.26 -5.56
N LYS A 72 -7.37 -4.15 -5.80
CA LYS A 72 -8.23 -3.09 -5.26
C LYS A 72 -9.36 -3.72 -4.46
N MET A 73 -9.60 -3.23 -3.26
CA MET A 73 -10.70 -3.65 -2.38
C MET A 73 -11.75 -2.54 -2.29
N TYR A 74 -13.00 -2.91 -2.40
CA TYR A 74 -14.14 -2.00 -2.43
C TYR A 74 -15.11 -2.33 -1.31
N ASP A 75 -15.70 -1.30 -0.74
CA ASP A 75 -16.88 -1.47 0.09
C ASP A 75 -18.06 -1.90 -0.80
N ARG A 76 -18.73 -2.98 -0.40
CA ARG A 76 -19.83 -3.57 -1.18
C ARG A 76 -21.02 -2.63 -1.33
N SER A 77 -21.28 -1.77 -0.36
CA SER A 77 -22.44 -0.88 -0.31
C SER A 77 -22.18 0.44 -1.03
N SER A 78 -21.07 1.09 -0.75
CA SER A 78 -20.72 2.39 -1.33
C SER A 78 -20.02 2.28 -2.68
N ARG A 79 -19.44 1.12 -2.99
CA ARG A 79 -18.54 0.88 -4.14
C ARG A 79 -17.29 1.77 -4.13
N GLU A 80 -16.96 2.35 -3.00
CA GLU A 80 -15.74 3.13 -2.84
C GLU A 80 -14.52 2.21 -2.71
N ASN A 81 -13.42 2.61 -3.31
CA ASN A 81 -12.15 1.93 -3.14
C ASN A 81 -11.68 2.14 -1.69
N VAL A 82 -11.47 1.05 -0.98
CA VAL A 82 -11.13 1.06 0.45
C VAL A 82 -9.64 0.81 0.65
N LEU A 83 -9.06 -0.02 -0.20
CA LEU A 83 -7.65 -0.38 -0.13
C LEU A 83 -7.12 -0.68 -1.54
N PHE A 84 -5.93 -0.20 -1.82
CA PHE A 84 -5.22 -0.38 -3.08
C PHE A 84 -3.80 -0.87 -2.80
N LYS A 85 -3.39 -1.95 -3.44
CA LYS A 85 -2.05 -2.53 -3.26
C LYS A 85 -1.52 -3.14 -4.55
N TYR A 86 -0.19 -3.12 -4.67
CA TYR A 86 0.53 -3.85 -5.70
C TYR A 86 0.91 -5.24 -5.21
N LEU A 87 0.76 -6.25 -6.06
CA LEU A 87 1.28 -7.58 -5.76
C LEU A 87 2.79 -7.63 -5.99
N THR A 88 3.49 -8.24 -5.04
CA THR A 88 4.87 -8.64 -5.23
C THR A 88 4.92 -9.96 -6.00
N LEU A 89 5.37 -9.94 -7.25
CA LEU A 89 5.51 -11.16 -8.05
C LEU A 89 6.69 -11.98 -7.54
N THR A 90 6.40 -13.10 -6.89
CA THR A 90 7.43 -14.01 -6.34
C THR A 90 8.00 -14.94 -7.42
N ASN A 91 7.20 -15.28 -8.44
CA ASN A 91 7.63 -16.00 -9.63
C ASN A 91 6.73 -15.62 -10.81
N ALA A 92 7.14 -14.58 -11.55
CA ALA A 92 6.35 -14.01 -12.65
C ALA A 92 6.06 -15.04 -13.76
N THR A 93 7.06 -15.84 -14.16
CA THR A 93 6.89 -16.84 -15.23
C THR A 93 5.94 -17.97 -14.86
N LYS A 94 5.74 -18.21 -13.56
CA LYS A 94 4.77 -19.18 -13.05
C LYS A 94 3.47 -18.54 -12.56
N GLY A 95 3.29 -17.24 -12.79
CA GLY A 95 2.11 -16.52 -12.37
C GLY A 95 1.89 -16.57 -10.86
N MET A 96 2.95 -16.36 -10.07
CA MET A 96 2.85 -16.40 -8.61
C MET A 96 3.16 -15.02 -8.02
N GLY A 97 2.29 -14.57 -7.13
CA GLY A 97 2.45 -13.30 -6.43
C GLY A 97 1.97 -13.35 -4.99
N THR A 98 2.42 -12.40 -4.20
CA THR A 98 2.06 -12.26 -2.79
C THR A 98 1.60 -10.83 -2.54
N LEU A 99 0.53 -10.70 -1.79
CA LEU A 99 -0.01 -9.44 -1.29
C LEU A 99 0.17 -9.41 0.22
N SER A 100 0.91 -8.41 0.70
CA SER A 100 1.03 -8.11 2.12
C SER A 100 0.08 -6.98 2.48
N ILE A 101 -0.76 -7.20 3.47
CA ILE A 101 -1.71 -6.22 4.01
C ILE A 101 -1.35 -6.05 5.48
N PRO A 102 -0.58 -5.00 5.83
CA PRO A 102 -0.16 -4.78 7.20
C PRO A 102 -1.32 -4.37 8.11
N THR A 103 -1.12 -4.52 9.40
CA THR A 103 -2.08 -4.12 10.45
C THR A 103 -2.58 -2.70 10.27
N SER A 104 -1.70 -1.76 9.86
CA SER A 104 -2.05 -0.36 9.63
C SER A 104 -3.20 -0.18 8.63
N ASP A 105 -3.27 -1.03 7.62
CA ASP A 105 -4.29 -0.95 6.58
C ASP A 105 -5.64 -1.52 7.03
N THR A 106 -5.61 -2.50 7.92
CA THR A 106 -6.83 -3.21 8.36
C THR A 106 -7.45 -2.64 9.63
N ILE A 107 -6.67 -1.98 10.48
CA ILE A 107 -7.10 -1.55 11.82
C ILE A 107 -8.27 -0.57 11.81
N LEU A 108 -8.36 0.28 10.78
CA LEU A 108 -9.43 1.26 10.62
C LEU A 108 -10.62 0.74 9.80
N LEU A 109 -10.52 -0.45 9.21
CA LEU A 109 -11.60 -1.02 8.42
C LEU A 109 -12.73 -1.49 9.33
N PRO A 110 -14.00 -1.19 9.03
CA PRO A 110 -15.12 -1.87 9.64
C PRO A 110 -15.07 -3.37 9.34
N GLU A 111 -15.52 -4.17 10.29
CA GLU A 111 -15.79 -5.59 10.03
C GLU A 111 -16.89 -5.75 8.98
N GLY A 112 -16.84 -6.82 8.21
CA GLY A 112 -17.86 -7.13 7.22
C GLY A 112 -17.32 -7.63 5.89
N PHE A 113 -18.22 -7.66 4.90
CA PHE A 113 -17.92 -8.18 3.56
C PHE A 113 -17.53 -7.06 2.60
N TYR A 114 -16.40 -7.25 1.95
CA TYR A 114 -15.85 -6.39 0.93
C TYR A 114 -15.77 -7.15 -0.39
N GLN A 115 -15.66 -6.40 -1.48
CA GLN A 115 -15.36 -6.94 -2.80
C GLN A 115 -13.93 -6.55 -3.18
N PHE A 116 -13.26 -7.40 -3.96
CA PHE A 116 -11.97 -7.04 -4.53
C PHE A 116 -11.92 -7.39 -6.02
N ALA A 117 -11.10 -6.66 -6.74
CA ALA A 117 -10.81 -6.90 -8.14
C ALA A 117 -9.29 -6.81 -8.37
N MET A 118 -8.83 -7.50 -9.42
CA MET A 118 -7.43 -7.49 -9.82
C MET A 118 -7.28 -6.94 -11.24
N TYR A 119 -6.21 -6.20 -11.44
CA TYR A 119 -5.90 -5.57 -12.71
C TYR A 119 -4.43 -5.81 -13.05
N THR A 120 -4.12 -5.91 -14.33
CA THR A 120 -2.75 -5.74 -14.81
C THR A 120 -2.62 -4.39 -15.50
N VAL A 121 -1.46 -3.78 -15.36
CA VAL A 121 -1.06 -2.63 -16.17
C VAL A 121 0.02 -3.07 -17.13
N LYS A 122 -0.22 -2.82 -18.41
CA LYS A 122 0.76 -2.99 -19.47
C LYS A 122 0.70 -1.77 -20.37
N ASP A 123 1.84 -1.14 -20.59
CA ASP A 123 1.96 0.05 -21.44
C ASP A 123 0.99 1.20 -21.05
N GLY A 124 0.73 1.37 -19.75
CA GLY A 124 -0.17 2.38 -19.20
C GLY A 124 -1.67 2.05 -19.34
N VAL A 125 -2.02 0.87 -19.83
CA VAL A 125 -3.42 0.43 -19.96
C VAL A 125 -3.76 -0.56 -18.86
N GLU A 126 -4.78 -0.25 -18.05
CA GLU A 126 -5.34 -1.18 -17.06
C GLU A 126 -6.21 -2.23 -17.76
N GLN A 127 -5.97 -3.50 -17.45
CA GLN A 127 -6.78 -4.62 -17.90
C GLN A 127 -7.24 -5.43 -16.69
N ILE A 128 -8.52 -5.73 -16.62
CA ILE A 128 -9.06 -6.61 -15.59
C ILE A 128 -8.58 -8.04 -15.91
N ILE A 129 -7.88 -8.65 -14.95
CA ILE A 129 -7.38 -10.02 -15.08
C ILE A 129 -8.23 -11.05 -14.34
N TYR A 130 -9.14 -10.56 -13.53
CA TYR A 130 -10.05 -11.37 -12.78
C TYR A 130 -11.49 -10.98 -13.09
N THR A 131 -12.28 -11.91 -13.58
CA THR A 131 -13.71 -11.73 -13.82
C THR A 131 -14.48 -12.92 -13.24
N ASP A 132 -15.48 -12.64 -12.42
CA ASP A 132 -16.49 -13.61 -12.06
C ASP A 132 -17.71 -13.41 -12.98
N THR A 133 -18.12 -14.46 -13.67
CA THR A 133 -19.27 -14.40 -14.57
C THR A 133 -20.60 -14.18 -13.85
N ASN A 134 -20.66 -14.46 -12.54
CA ASN A 134 -21.86 -14.30 -11.73
C ASN A 134 -21.93 -12.95 -11.01
N ASP A 135 -20.77 -12.36 -10.64
CA ASP A 135 -20.68 -11.14 -9.82
C ASP A 135 -19.85 -10.01 -10.45
N ASN A 136 -19.78 -9.92 -11.77
CA ASN A 136 -19.13 -8.80 -12.47
C ASN A 136 -17.65 -8.58 -12.12
N ALA A 137 -16.84 -9.63 -12.03
CA ALA A 137 -15.40 -9.47 -11.86
C ALA A 137 -14.90 -9.20 -10.42
N HIS A 138 -15.70 -9.49 -9.40
CA HIS A 138 -15.30 -9.24 -8.02
C HIS A 138 -15.19 -10.54 -7.21
N GLY A 139 -14.11 -10.67 -6.43
CA GLY A 139 -14.02 -11.64 -5.35
C GLY A 139 -14.64 -11.07 -4.07
N VAL A 140 -15.05 -11.96 -3.17
CA VAL A 140 -15.59 -11.58 -1.86
C VAL A 140 -14.54 -11.83 -0.78
N LEU A 141 -14.40 -10.88 0.10
CA LEU A 141 -13.47 -10.89 1.21
C LEU A 141 -14.20 -10.47 2.49
N GLU A 142 -13.96 -11.16 3.58
CA GLU A 142 -14.51 -10.86 4.89
C GLU A 142 -13.41 -10.29 5.80
N VAL A 143 -13.61 -9.10 6.31
CA VAL A 143 -12.77 -8.51 7.36
C VAL A 143 -13.36 -8.92 8.70
N LEU A 144 -12.55 -9.66 9.47
CA LEU A 144 -12.92 -10.12 10.80
C LEU A 144 -12.30 -9.19 11.84
N ASP A 145 -13.11 -8.83 12.86
CA ASP A 145 -12.60 -8.12 14.02
C ASP A 145 -11.84 -9.10 14.90
N ASP A 146 -10.60 -8.74 15.26
CA ASP A 146 -9.79 -9.55 16.15
C ASP A 146 -9.86 -9.04 17.59
N VAL A 147 -9.72 -9.99 18.51
CA VAL A 147 -9.93 -9.76 19.95
C VAL A 147 -8.90 -8.81 20.56
N TYR A 148 -7.76 -8.61 19.89
CA TYR A 148 -6.65 -7.78 20.39
C TYR A 148 -6.07 -6.93 19.26
N PRO A 149 -6.71 -5.80 18.91
CA PRO A 149 -6.11 -4.91 17.92
C PRO A 149 -4.80 -4.35 18.46
N GLU A 150 -3.71 -4.61 17.76
CA GLU A 150 -2.44 -3.97 18.04
C GLU A 150 -2.46 -2.51 17.60
N PHE A 151 -1.58 -1.71 18.21
CA PHE A 151 -1.36 -0.36 17.69
C PHE A 151 -0.71 -0.48 16.31
N SER A 152 -1.20 0.31 15.36
CA SER A 152 -0.58 0.45 14.06
C SER A 152 0.88 0.90 14.24
N ASP A 153 1.82 0.20 13.63
CA ASP A 153 3.22 0.55 13.67
C ASP A 153 3.46 1.89 12.96
N SER A 154 4.41 2.67 13.50
CA SER A 154 4.87 3.86 12.82
C SER A 154 5.88 3.47 11.74
N GLN A 155 5.73 4.05 10.55
CA GLN A 155 6.79 3.98 9.55
C GLN A 155 8.03 4.69 10.08
N SER A 156 9.22 4.19 9.78
CA SER A 156 10.45 4.72 10.32
C SER A 156 11.53 4.82 9.25
N THR A 157 12.27 5.92 9.25
CA THR A 157 13.51 6.03 8.48
C THR A 157 14.62 6.71 9.28
N SER A 158 15.85 6.22 9.08
CA SER A 158 17.09 6.87 9.50
C SER A 158 18.03 7.07 8.30
N THR A 159 17.54 6.80 7.10
CA THR A 159 18.34 6.85 5.88
C THR A 159 18.00 8.10 5.09
N PHE A 160 19.05 8.85 4.76
CA PHE A 160 18.99 10.03 3.91
C PHE A 160 20.03 9.91 2.80
N TYR A 161 19.73 10.44 1.63
CA TYR A 161 20.65 10.54 0.52
C TYR A 161 20.82 11.98 0.08
N ASP A 162 22.02 12.33 -0.37
CA ASP A 162 22.38 13.67 -0.83
C ASP A 162 22.21 13.75 -2.36
N ASP A 163 21.39 14.66 -2.84
CA ASP A 163 21.20 14.95 -4.26
C ASP A 163 22.21 16.01 -4.79
N GLY A 164 23.10 16.49 -3.94
CA GLY A 164 24.09 17.55 -4.20
C GLY A 164 23.65 18.94 -3.72
N THR A 165 22.38 19.15 -3.38
CA THR A 165 21.83 20.41 -2.86
C THR A 165 21.13 20.23 -1.53
N ARG A 166 20.54 19.07 -1.30
CA ARG A 166 19.73 18.74 -0.12
C ARG A 166 19.85 17.26 0.24
N MET A 167 19.57 16.98 1.49
CA MET A 167 19.38 15.63 2.00
C MET A 167 17.90 15.26 1.89
N ILE A 168 17.62 14.05 1.40
CA ILE A 168 16.28 13.54 1.16
C ILE A 168 16.12 12.22 1.93
N SER A 169 15.05 12.07 2.71
CA SER A 169 14.72 10.84 3.41
C SER A 169 14.26 9.74 2.43
N THR A 170 14.24 8.49 2.87
CA THR A 170 13.43 7.48 2.21
C THR A 170 11.96 7.92 2.22
N VAL A 171 11.19 7.42 1.24
CA VAL A 171 9.78 7.75 1.06
C VAL A 171 8.94 7.00 2.09
N PHE A 172 7.90 7.65 2.59
CA PHE A 172 6.87 7.09 3.45
C PHE A 172 5.56 6.95 2.67
N ASP A 173 4.79 5.93 3.00
CA ASP A 173 3.42 5.81 2.52
C ASP A 173 2.55 6.89 3.16
N GLY A 174 1.80 7.59 2.34
CA GLY A 174 0.83 8.59 2.76
C GLY A 174 -0.56 7.99 3.03
N ALA A 175 -1.59 8.82 2.87
CA ALA A 175 -2.98 8.44 3.11
C ALA A 175 -3.72 7.96 1.85
N GLY A 176 -3.05 7.96 0.69
CA GLY A 176 -3.71 7.79 -0.62
C GLY A 176 -4.24 6.39 -0.89
N ASP A 177 -3.69 5.38 -0.23
CA ASP A 177 -4.11 3.98 -0.41
C ASP A 177 -5.26 3.56 0.51
N THR A 178 -5.69 4.42 1.44
CA THR A 178 -6.76 4.14 2.40
C THR A 178 -7.77 5.29 2.47
N ILE A 179 -8.94 5.13 1.86
CA ILE A 179 -9.98 6.17 1.80
C ILE A 179 -10.48 6.58 3.21
N LYS A 180 -10.31 5.75 4.22
CA LYS A 180 -10.73 6.03 5.60
C LYS A 180 -9.67 6.77 6.43
N SER A 181 -8.50 7.01 5.89
CA SER A 181 -7.51 7.87 6.51
C SER A 181 -8.08 9.28 6.62
N LYS A 182 -7.93 9.92 7.79
CA LYS A 182 -8.31 11.33 7.99
C LYS A 182 -7.35 12.29 7.28
N SER A 183 -6.42 11.77 6.49
CA SER A 183 -5.35 12.54 5.84
C SER A 183 -4.54 13.37 6.84
N ILE A 184 -4.38 12.85 8.06
CA ILE A 184 -3.59 13.46 9.12
C ILE A 184 -2.31 12.65 9.28
N HIS A 185 -1.18 13.30 9.08
CA HIS A 185 0.15 12.70 9.19
C HIS A 185 0.86 13.30 10.39
N THR A 186 1.32 12.45 11.31
CA THR A 186 2.08 12.87 12.48
C THR A 186 3.51 12.40 12.33
N PHE A 187 4.45 13.35 12.21
CA PHE A 187 5.88 13.10 12.17
C PHE A 187 6.48 13.33 13.56
N ALA A 188 7.33 12.40 14.01
CA ALA A 188 8.24 12.63 15.12
C ALA A 188 9.66 12.60 14.57
N VAL A 189 10.34 13.75 14.61
CA VAL A 189 11.70 13.91 14.08
C VAL A 189 12.67 14.02 15.26
N TYR A 190 13.70 13.18 15.23
CA TYR A 190 14.73 13.10 16.29
C TYR A 190 16.00 13.78 15.81
N TYR A 191 16.51 14.70 16.61
CA TYR A 191 17.63 15.57 16.29
C TYR A 191 18.79 15.41 17.27
N THR A 192 20.01 15.55 16.77
CA THR A 192 21.22 15.75 17.57
C THR A 192 21.98 16.97 17.07
N GLY A 193 21.89 18.09 17.83
CA GLY A 193 22.55 19.35 17.52
C GLY A 193 22.17 19.92 16.15
N PHE A 194 20.97 19.65 15.67
CA PHE A 194 20.56 19.99 14.31
C PHE A 194 20.26 21.49 14.18
N THR A 195 20.81 22.10 13.11
CA THR A 195 20.50 23.46 12.68
C THR A 195 20.22 23.45 11.18
N GLY A 196 19.03 23.84 10.77
CA GLY A 196 18.63 23.85 9.38
C GLY A 196 17.15 24.16 9.19
N VAL A 197 16.71 24.12 7.94
CA VAL A 197 15.31 24.26 7.56
C VAL A 197 14.82 22.91 7.04
N LEU A 198 13.81 22.35 7.69
CA LEU A 198 13.21 21.09 7.32
C LEU A 198 11.98 21.35 6.46
N LYS A 199 11.81 20.57 5.42
CA LYS A 199 10.62 20.55 4.58
C LYS A 199 10.01 19.17 4.57
N ILE A 200 8.69 19.13 4.50
CA ILE A 200 7.91 17.91 4.28
C ILE A 200 7.25 18.04 2.92
N GLU A 201 7.54 17.10 2.04
CA GLU A 201 7.08 17.10 0.66
C GLU A 201 6.11 15.93 0.45
N GLY A 202 5.12 16.13 -0.41
CA GLY A 202 4.13 15.12 -0.81
C GLY A 202 4.12 14.88 -2.30
N ASP A 203 3.67 13.68 -2.70
CA ASP A 203 3.48 13.27 -4.08
C ASP A 203 2.13 12.56 -4.22
N LEU A 204 1.45 12.77 -5.37
CA LEU A 204 0.14 12.20 -5.71
C LEU A 204 0.23 11.07 -6.75
N SER A 205 1.42 10.76 -7.23
CA SER A 205 1.64 9.71 -8.23
C SER A 205 1.25 8.33 -7.67
N GLU A 206 0.85 7.41 -8.54
CA GLU A 206 0.54 6.02 -8.14
C GLU A 206 1.74 5.30 -7.50
N GLN A 207 2.94 5.60 -7.97
CA GLN A 207 4.21 5.16 -7.39
C GLN A 207 5.01 6.39 -7.02
N ALA A 208 5.79 6.30 -5.94
CA ALA A 208 6.66 7.39 -5.54
C ALA A 208 7.55 7.84 -6.70
N SER A 209 7.41 9.10 -7.11
CA SER A 209 8.13 9.60 -8.27
C SER A 209 9.63 9.69 -7.99
N SER A 210 10.42 9.32 -8.99
CA SER A 210 11.86 9.58 -9.01
C SER A 210 12.20 11.00 -9.49
N SER A 211 11.24 11.71 -10.08
CA SER A 211 11.39 13.11 -10.49
C SER A 211 11.06 14.05 -9.33
N ASP A 212 11.91 15.03 -9.10
CA ASP A 212 11.67 16.05 -8.10
C ASP A 212 10.52 17.00 -8.44
N ASP A 213 10.18 17.12 -9.72
CA ASP A 213 9.12 18.00 -10.19
C ASP A 213 7.71 17.54 -9.76
N ASP A 214 7.56 16.27 -9.37
CA ASP A 214 6.28 15.70 -8.92
C ASP A 214 6.07 15.90 -7.41
N TRP A 215 7.12 16.32 -6.68
CA TRP A 215 7.06 16.56 -5.24
C TRP A 215 6.76 18.01 -4.93
N PHE A 216 5.78 18.24 -4.08
CA PHE A 216 5.39 19.59 -3.66
C PHE A 216 5.49 19.79 -2.16
N ASP A 217 5.84 21.01 -1.76
CA ASP A 217 6.07 21.39 -0.37
C ASP A 217 4.75 21.47 0.42
N LEU A 218 4.62 20.64 1.46
CA LEU A 218 3.50 20.61 2.39
C LEU A 218 3.77 21.40 3.68
N THR A 219 5.00 21.86 3.89
CA THR A 219 5.40 22.60 5.10
C THR A 219 4.50 23.81 5.41
N PRO A 220 4.07 24.60 4.41
CA PRO A 220 3.15 25.73 4.64
C PRO A 220 1.78 25.33 5.17
N ARG A 221 1.44 24.03 5.17
CA ARG A 221 0.15 23.49 5.66
C ARG A 221 0.24 22.95 7.09
N LEU A 222 1.36 23.15 7.77
CA LEU A 222 1.46 22.86 9.19
C LEU A 222 0.50 23.76 9.98
N MET A 223 -0.19 23.17 10.95
CA MET A 223 -1.23 23.88 11.70
C MET A 223 -0.68 25.06 12.54
N TYR A 224 0.62 25.07 12.87
CA TYR A 224 1.21 26.01 13.82
C TYR A 224 2.42 26.79 13.31
N ASP A 225 3.19 26.26 12.37
CA ASP A 225 4.39 26.92 11.83
C ASP A 225 4.56 26.59 10.35
N PRO A 226 4.47 27.58 9.44
CA PRO A 226 4.65 27.36 8.02
C PRO A 226 6.11 27.10 7.61
N ASN A 227 7.08 27.27 8.52
CA ASN A 227 8.49 27.05 8.28
C ASN A 227 9.12 26.30 9.44
N ILE A 228 9.57 25.08 9.20
CA ILE A 228 10.29 24.31 10.21
C ILE A 228 11.75 24.78 10.25
N THR A 229 12.02 25.85 10.95
CA THR A 229 13.39 26.34 11.17
C THR A 229 13.89 25.86 12.54
N ILE A 230 15.00 25.16 12.54
CA ILE A 230 15.57 24.50 13.71
C ILE A 230 16.94 25.09 14.02
N ASN A 231 17.22 25.40 15.28
CA ASN A 231 18.47 25.99 15.75
C ASN A 231 19.07 25.18 16.88
N ASN A 232 20.10 24.39 16.59
CA ASN A 232 20.88 23.60 17.55
C ASN A 232 20.00 22.74 18.49
N GLU A 233 18.97 22.10 17.90
CA GLU A 233 18.04 21.26 18.65
C GLU A 233 18.61 19.85 18.87
N THR A 234 18.34 19.32 20.06
CA THR A 234 18.59 17.92 20.41
C THR A 234 17.36 17.37 21.11
N GLY A 235 16.87 16.21 20.64
CA GLY A 235 15.68 15.58 21.17
C GLY A 235 14.68 15.23 20.08
N VAL A 236 13.39 15.26 20.42
CA VAL A 236 12.31 14.91 19.48
C VAL A 236 11.29 16.04 19.37
N GLN A 237 10.90 16.34 18.14
CA GLN A 237 9.80 17.27 17.88
C GLN A 237 8.74 16.60 17.01
N GLY A 238 7.47 16.91 17.32
CA GLY A 238 6.31 16.40 16.61
C GLY A 238 5.74 17.45 15.64
N TYR A 239 5.40 17.01 14.42
CA TYR A 239 4.76 17.83 13.40
C TYR A 239 3.51 17.12 12.90
N VAL A 240 2.42 17.86 12.74
CA VAL A 240 1.15 17.34 12.25
C VAL A 240 0.77 18.05 10.96
N ILE A 241 0.57 17.28 9.90
CA ILE A 241 0.15 17.76 8.59
C ILE A 241 -1.19 17.15 8.25
N GLN A 242 -2.08 17.94 7.68
CA GLN A 242 -3.31 17.45 7.08
C GLN A 242 -3.22 17.61 5.55
N ALA A 243 -3.01 16.49 4.87
CA ALA A 243 -2.92 16.44 3.42
C ALA A 243 -3.34 15.05 2.92
N ASN A 244 -4.02 14.99 1.79
CA ASN A 244 -4.34 13.72 1.13
C ASN A 244 -3.32 13.50 0.01
N VAL A 245 -2.26 12.77 0.31
CA VAL A 245 -1.15 12.47 -0.60
C VAL A 245 -0.83 10.98 -0.55
N ASN A 246 -0.29 10.44 -1.64
CA ASN A 246 0.09 9.04 -1.72
C ASN A 246 1.43 8.77 -1.04
N TRP A 247 2.36 9.70 -1.18
CA TRP A 247 3.72 9.56 -0.69
C TRP A 247 4.17 10.80 0.05
N LEU A 248 5.06 10.62 1.01
CA LEU A 248 5.65 11.67 1.82
C LEU A 248 7.16 11.47 1.90
N ARG A 249 7.90 12.56 1.92
CA ARG A 249 9.34 12.56 2.23
C ARG A 249 9.73 13.82 3.00
N VAL A 250 10.85 13.73 3.68
CA VAL A 250 11.42 14.87 4.42
C VAL A 250 12.70 15.29 3.77
N THR A 251 12.87 16.59 3.57
CA THR A 251 14.08 17.15 2.95
C THR A 251 14.65 18.28 3.79
N TYR A 252 15.97 18.49 3.70
CA TYR A 252 16.66 19.62 4.31
C TYR A 252 17.95 19.95 3.53
N PRO A 253 18.45 21.20 3.55
CA PRO A 253 19.67 21.59 2.84
C PRO A 253 20.87 20.76 3.31
N ASN A 254 21.73 20.35 2.39
CA ASN A 254 22.96 19.63 2.73
C ASN A 254 23.98 20.48 3.49
N THR A 255 23.77 21.81 3.57
CA THR A 255 24.52 22.76 4.38
C THR A 255 24.07 22.80 5.85
N ALA A 256 23.02 22.08 6.22
CA ALA A 256 22.57 21.93 7.61
C ALA A 256 23.68 21.31 8.46
N THR A 257 23.72 21.65 9.75
CA THR A 257 24.66 21.10 10.71
C THR A 257 23.98 20.22 11.75
N GLY A 258 24.71 19.31 12.40
CA GLY A 258 24.12 18.29 13.26
C GLY A 258 23.49 17.15 12.46
N THR A 259 22.63 16.35 13.09
CA THR A 259 22.02 15.19 12.45
C THR A 259 20.52 15.09 12.72
N ILE A 260 19.80 14.52 11.76
CA ILE A 260 18.49 13.93 11.97
C ILE A 260 18.72 12.42 12.14
N ASP A 261 18.49 11.93 13.35
CA ASP A 261 18.83 10.55 13.72
C ASP A 261 17.81 9.55 13.17
N LYS A 262 16.54 9.91 13.26
CA LYS A 262 15.43 9.14 12.67
C LYS A 262 14.16 10.00 12.55
N ILE A 263 13.27 9.54 11.69
CA ILE A 263 11.93 10.08 11.54
C ILE A 263 10.94 8.93 11.71
N LEU A 264 9.90 9.15 12.50
CA LEU A 264 8.74 8.26 12.59
C LEU A 264 7.54 8.97 11.97
N LEU A 265 6.76 8.25 11.18
CA LEU A 265 5.50 8.71 10.63
C LEU A 265 4.36 7.81 11.09
N ARG A 266 3.25 8.42 11.49
CA ARG A 266 1.97 7.76 11.72
C ARG A 266 0.87 8.48 10.92
N ASN A 267 0.08 7.68 10.19
CA ASN A 267 -1.11 8.09 9.43
C ASN A 267 -2.38 7.86 10.23
#